data_5f4cecb7fe156ccf5acc0a31c219c58b
#
_entry.id   5f4cecb7fe156ccf5acc0a31c219c58b
#
_cell.length_a   1.000
_cell.length_b   1.000
_cell.length_c   1.000
_cell.angle_alpha   90.00
_cell.angle_beta   90.00
_cell.angle_gamma   90.00
#
_symmetry.space_group_name_H-M   'P 1'
#
loop_
_entity.id
_entity.type
_entity.pdbx_description
1 polymer ?
#
loop_
_entity_poly.entity_id
_entity_poly.type
_entity_poly.pdbx_seq_one_letter_code
_entity_poly.pdbx_strand_id
1 'polypeptide(L)'
;MKHIAIVIFSLIYISCFGQQYSKSWKDLNYAGDTMIYHRLDIYLPQVQKANYPVVISIYGSAWMSNRSKGADLSTLGKALLDAGFAVVTPNHRSSFDAKFPAPMQDIKAAIRFVRANAIKYQLDTTFVGITGSSSGGNMAAMAGTSRNVKKYTLGNTTMDIEGNVGPNTANSSSVDAVVDWFGPTNMLLMDSCGGTDFIHNDAKSPASLYIGGPIQENKEKCLLASPTTYVDPSDPPFLIFHGDKDRVVPHCQSEILYNALQQAKVPSHFFLVPNGQHGPGTQIEPYLKMMVDFFVNESTKSKKKTK
;
A
#
# COMPACT_ATOMS: atom_id res chain seq x y z
N MET A 1 -43.13 56.14 -19.21
CA MET A 1 -42.13 55.09 -19.47
C MET A 1 -42.08 54.20 -18.26
N LYS A 2 -42.55 52.94 -18.39
CA LYS A 2 -42.56 51.97 -17.27
C LYS A 2 -41.27 51.19 -17.31
N HIS A 3 -40.43 51.26 -16.27
CA HIS A 3 -39.21 50.44 -16.12
C HIS A 3 -39.60 49.08 -15.58
N ILE A 4 -39.38 48.05 -16.38
CA ILE A 4 -39.48 46.62 -15.95
C ILE A 4 -38.13 46.25 -15.38
N ALA A 5 -38.09 45.98 -14.08
CA ALA A 5 -36.91 45.42 -13.43
C ALA A 5 -36.92 43.89 -13.62
N ILE A 6 -35.94 43.38 -14.33
CA ILE A 6 -35.72 41.94 -14.50
C ILE A 6 -34.87 41.47 -13.29
N VAL A 7 -35.49 40.72 -12.38
CA VAL A 7 -34.79 40.05 -11.29
C VAL A 7 -34.25 38.73 -11.83
N ILE A 8 -32.93 38.63 -12.01
CA ILE A 8 -32.25 37.39 -12.39
C ILE A 8 -32.03 36.59 -11.12
N PHE A 9 -32.81 35.52 -10.95
CA PHE A 9 -32.52 34.48 -9.92
C PHE A 9 -31.37 33.62 -10.42
N SER A 10 -30.15 33.84 -9.89
CA SER A 10 -29.04 32.90 -10.06
C SER A 10 -29.29 31.69 -9.17
N LEU A 11 -29.65 30.56 -9.75
CA LEU A 11 -29.63 29.25 -9.07
C LEU A 11 -28.20 28.87 -8.78
N ILE A 12 -27.79 29.01 -7.52
CA ILE A 12 -26.53 28.45 -7.04
C ILE A 12 -26.75 26.94 -6.92
N TYR A 13 -26.23 26.17 -7.88
CA TYR A 13 -26.10 24.71 -7.76
C TYR A 13 -25.01 24.45 -6.70
N ILE A 14 -25.42 24.20 -5.46
CA ILE A 14 -24.55 23.61 -4.45
C ILE A 14 -24.42 22.14 -4.85
N SER A 15 -23.32 21.79 -5.50
CA SER A 15 -22.92 20.41 -5.70
C SER A 15 -22.60 19.82 -4.31
N CYS A 16 -23.59 19.18 -3.71
CA CYS A 16 -23.37 18.40 -2.50
C CYS A 16 -22.53 17.17 -2.91
N PHE A 17 -21.20 17.27 -2.84
CA PHE A 17 -20.35 16.10 -2.89
C PHE A 17 -20.69 15.26 -1.67
N GLY A 18 -21.46 14.19 -1.87
CA GLY A 18 -21.84 13.26 -0.83
C GLY A 18 -20.57 12.76 -0.14
N GLN A 19 -20.61 12.69 1.21
CA GLN A 19 -19.50 12.17 1.99
C GLN A 19 -19.18 10.74 1.53
N GLN A 20 -17.92 10.48 1.18
CA GLN A 20 -17.45 9.23 0.59
C GLN A 20 -17.48 8.04 1.57
N TYR A 21 -17.62 8.28 2.86
CA TYR A 21 -17.62 7.30 3.94
C TYR A 21 -18.67 7.66 5.00
N SER A 22 -19.18 6.65 5.72
CA SER A 22 -20.20 6.84 6.76
C SER A 22 -19.61 7.34 8.07
N LYS A 23 -18.39 6.90 8.41
CA LYS A 23 -17.69 7.22 9.65
C LYS A 23 -16.18 7.21 9.43
N SER A 24 -15.46 8.02 10.18
CA SER A 24 -14.00 7.98 10.18
C SER A 24 -13.41 8.30 11.54
N TRP A 25 -12.23 7.75 11.78
CA TRP A 25 -11.36 8.14 12.89
C TRP A 25 -10.04 8.60 12.30
N LYS A 26 -9.60 9.76 12.74
CA LYS A 26 -8.42 10.44 12.21
C LYS A 26 -7.29 10.46 13.22
N ASP A 27 -6.05 10.46 12.71
CA ASP A 27 -4.84 10.66 13.49
C ASP A 27 -4.70 9.69 14.68
N LEU A 28 -5.18 8.46 14.53
CA LEU A 28 -5.01 7.39 15.52
C LEU A 28 -3.53 7.00 15.58
N ASN A 29 -2.90 7.15 16.74
CA ASN A 29 -1.50 6.75 16.92
C ASN A 29 -1.41 5.24 17.18
N TYR A 30 -0.68 4.51 16.34
CA TYR A 30 -0.53 3.06 16.43
C TYR A 30 0.71 2.60 17.23
N ALA A 31 1.61 3.53 17.53
CA ALA A 31 2.86 3.25 18.24
C ALA A 31 2.82 3.58 19.74
N GLY A 32 1.81 4.36 20.19
CA GLY A 32 1.70 4.80 21.57
C GLY A 32 2.60 6.01 21.90
N ASP A 33 3.10 6.71 20.89
CA ASP A 33 3.90 7.92 21.02
C ASP A 33 3.16 9.17 20.48
N THR A 34 3.86 10.26 20.23
CA THR A 34 3.26 11.52 19.72
C THR A 34 3.64 11.82 18.26
N MET A 35 4.40 10.93 17.62
CA MET A 35 4.99 11.19 16.32
C MET A 35 3.93 11.16 15.21
N ILE A 36 4.03 12.12 14.27
CA ILE A 36 3.08 12.25 13.16
C ILE A 36 3.13 11.05 12.20
N TYR A 37 4.30 10.48 12.01
CA TYR A 37 4.51 9.33 11.14
C TYR A 37 3.98 8.01 11.73
N HIS A 38 3.58 7.98 13.01
CA HIS A 38 2.94 6.83 13.63
C HIS A 38 1.41 6.99 13.73
N ARG A 39 0.81 7.81 12.86
CA ARG A 39 -0.64 8.02 12.81
C ARG A 39 -1.27 7.32 11.61
N LEU A 40 -2.49 6.85 11.80
CA LEU A 40 -3.33 6.31 10.73
C LEU A 40 -4.74 6.87 10.81
N ASP A 41 -5.46 6.78 9.69
CA ASP A 41 -6.89 7.03 9.64
C ASP A 41 -7.64 5.74 9.30
N ILE A 42 -8.88 5.63 9.79
CA ILE A 42 -9.82 4.54 9.47
C ILE A 42 -11.08 5.17 8.90
N TYR A 43 -11.57 4.63 7.79
CA TYR A 43 -12.79 5.05 7.12
C TYR A 43 -13.72 3.85 6.94
N LEU A 44 -14.98 4.00 7.29
CA LEU A 44 -16.00 2.99 7.03
C LEU A 44 -16.84 3.34 5.81
N PRO A 45 -17.24 2.35 5.00
CA PRO A 45 -18.07 2.57 3.81
C PRO A 45 -19.47 3.07 4.18
N GLN A 46 -20.20 3.56 3.17
CA GLN A 46 -21.59 4.02 3.36
C GLN A 46 -22.56 2.86 3.69
N VAL A 47 -22.30 1.67 3.13
CA VAL A 47 -23.14 0.50 3.39
C VAL A 47 -23.01 0.08 4.85
N GLN A 48 -24.16 -0.07 5.55
CA GLN A 48 -24.19 -0.40 6.97
C GLN A 48 -23.99 -1.92 7.19
N LYS A 49 -23.00 -2.25 8.02
CA LYS A 49 -22.69 -3.62 8.49
C LYS A 49 -22.26 -3.57 9.95
N ALA A 50 -22.34 -4.71 10.64
CA ALA A 50 -21.81 -4.82 12.01
C ALA A 50 -20.28 -4.66 12.04
N ASN A 51 -19.58 -5.33 11.12
CA ASN A 51 -18.13 -5.24 10.94
C ASN A 51 -17.78 -5.27 9.45
N TYR A 52 -16.66 -4.67 9.08
CA TYR A 52 -16.20 -4.50 7.71
C TYR A 52 -14.88 -5.20 7.48
N PRO A 53 -14.72 -5.99 6.40
CA PRO A 53 -13.41 -6.49 6.00
C PRO A 53 -12.49 -5.29 5.71
N VAL A 54 -11.21 -5.44 5.98
CA VAL A 54 -10.25 -4.33 5.99
C VAL A 54 -9.33 -4.39 4.80
N VAL A 55 -9.07 -3.23 4.19
CA VAL A 55 -7.93 -3.04 3.27
C VAL A 55 -7.08 -1.86 3.78
N ILE A 56 -5.80 -2.11 3.94
CA ILE A 56 -4.80 -1.09 4.28
C ILE A 56 -4.26 -0.52 2.97
N SER A 57 -4.33 0.81 2.79
CA SER A 57 -3.86 1.52 1.59
C SER A 57 -2.65 2.37 1.94
N ILE A 58 -1.49 2.05 1.34
CA ILE A 58 -0.22 2.73 1.56
C ILE A 58 0.07 3.66 0.40
N TYR A 59 0.27 4.95 0.69
CA TYR A 59 0.56 5.95 -0.32
C TYR A 59 1.95 5.80 -0.97
N GLY A 60 2.06 6.23 -2.22
CA GLY A 60 3.33 6.43 -2.90
C GLY A 60 3.94 7.78 -2.53
N SER A 61 5.25 7.81 -2.25
CA SER A 61 5.99 9.04 -1.93
C SER A 61 7.49 8.88 -2.16
N ALA A 62 7.91 7.85 -2.89
CA ALA A 62 9.33 7.48 -3.01
C ALA A 62 10.01 7.30 -1.63
N TRP A 63 9.26 6.85 -0.62
CA TRP A 63 9.64 6.78 0.80
C TRP A 63 10.08 8.11 1.44
N MET A 64 9.79 9.26 0.80
CA MET A 64 10.28 10.59 1.22
C MET A 64 9.27 11.37 2.07
N SER A 65 8.03 10.93 2.18
CA SER A 65 7.00 11.57 3.00
C SER A 65 6.62 10.73 4.22
N ASN A 66 6.40 11.39 5.34
CA ASN A 66 5.95 10.78 6.61
C ASN A 66 4.54 11.26 7.03
N ARG A 67 3.80 11.94 6.12
CA ARG A 67 2.51 12.56 6.42
C ARG A 67 1.52 12.57 5.24
N SER A 68 1.62 11.60 4.33
CA SER A 68 0.78 11.54 3.12
C SER A 68 -0.33 10.49 3.21
N LYS A 69 -0.69 10.02 4.41
CA LYS A 69 -1.85 9.13 4.59
C LYS A 69 -3.09 9.74 3.93
N GLY A 70 -3.86 8.94 3.23
CA GLY A 70 -5.05 9.39 2.51
C GLY A 70 -4.78 10.00 1.13
N ALA A 71 -3.53 10.05 0.63
CA ALA A 71 -3.25 10.54 -0.72
C ALA A 71 -4.05 9.77 -1.79
N ASP A 72 -4.18 8.45 -1.65
CA ASP A 72 -4.93 7.58 -2.58
C ASP A 72 -6.40 7.37 -2.16
N LEU A 73 -6.92 8.17 -1.19
CA LEU A 73 -8.29 7.97 -0.68
C LEU A 73 -9.36 8.26 -1.73
N SER A 74 -9.13 9.20 -2.63
CA SER A 74 -10.06 9.56 -3.70
C SER A 74 -10.03 8.61 -4.90
N THR A 75 -9.06 7.72 -4.98
CA THR A 75 -8.88 6.72 -6.05
C THR A 75 -9.05 5.31 -5.48
N LEU A 76 -7.96 4.67 -5.05
CA LEU A 76 -7.99 3.31 -4.49
C LEU A 76 -8.93 3.21 -3.28
N GLY A 77 -8.84 4.18 -2.36
CA GLY A 77 -9.68 4.22 -1.17
C GLY A 77 -11.16 4.32 -1.50
N LYS A 78 -11.53 5.17 -2.49
CA LYS A 78 -12.92 5.31 -2.93
C LYS A 78 -13.46 4.01 -3.50
N ALA A 79 -12.74 3.36 -4.41
CA ALA A 79 -13.16 2.11 -5.00
C ALA A 79 -13.40 1.01 -3.93
N LEU A 80 -12.53 0.94 -2.93
CA LEU A 80 -12.65 -0.01 -1.82
C LEU A 80 -13.82 0.32 -0.88
N LEU A 81 -14.02 1.60 -0.53
CA LEU A 81 -15.16 2.04 0.29
C LEU A 81 -16.49 1.77 -0.41
N ASP A 82 -16.59 2.06 -1.70
CA ASP A 82 -17.80 1.80 -2.50
C ASP A 82 -18.12 0.30 -2.55
N ALA A 83 -17.11 -0.56 -2.49
CA ALA A 83 -17.25 -2.02 -2.43
C ALA A 83 -17.54 -2.57 -1.02
N GLY A 84 -17.58 -1.72 0.00
CA GLY A 84 -17.94 -2.10 1.36
C GLY A 84 -16.80 -2.60 2.23
N PHE A 85 -15.56 -2.23 1.92
CA PHE A 85 -14.39 -2.43 2.78
C PHE A 85 -14.19 -1.23 3.72
N ALA A 86 -13.73 -1.48 4.93
CA ALA A 86 -13.08 -0.46 5.73
C ALA A 86 -11.69 -0.16 5.12
N VAL A 87 -11.35 1.11 4.98
CA VAL A 87 -10.06 1.55 4.46
C VAL A 87 -9.23 2.14 5.59
N VAL A 88 -7.99 1.65 5.74
CA VAL A 88 -7.03 2.15 6.73
C VAL A 88 -5.84 2.76 5.98
N THR A 89 -5.51 4.00 6.31
CA THR A 89 -4.42 4.73 5.65
C THR A 89 -3.36 5.12 6.69
N PRO A 90 -2.25 4.37 6.80
CA PRO A 90 -1.17 4.72 7.73
C PRO A 90 -0.19 5.73 7.13
N ASN A 91 0.36 6.61 7.99
CA ASN A 91 1.67 7.18 7.79
C ASN A 91 2.75 6.16 8.21
N HIS A 92 3.98 6.44 7.83
CA HIS A 92 5.18 5.70 8.22
C HIS A 92 6.37 6.66 8.24
N ARG A 93 7.47 6.28 8.88
CA ARG A 93 8.73 7.04 8.79
C ARG A 93 9.15 7.19 7.33
N SER A 94 9.66 8.37 6.99
CA SER A 94 10.31 8.61 5.71
C SER A 94 11.78 8.20 5.75
N SER A 95 12.42 8.17 4.58
CA SER A 95 13.87 7.97 4.46
C SER A 95 14.70 9.06 5.16
N PHE A 96 14.08 10.20 5.50
CA PHE A 96 14.72 11.26 6.27
C PHE A 96 14.60 11.04 7.78
N ASP A 97 13.55 10.35 8.23
CA ASP A 97 13.37 9.99 9.65
C ASP A 97 14.22 8.77 10.01
N ALA A 98 14.17 7.71 9.19
CA ALA A 98 14.95 6.49 9.36
C ALA A 98 15.03 5.67 8.06
N LYS A 99 16.10 4.89 7.91
CA LYS A 99 16.30 4.01 6.75
C LYS A 99 15.53 2.69 6.90
N PHE A 100 15.42 1.93 5.80
CA PHE A 100 14.95 0.55 5.87
C PHE A 100 15.73 -0.24 6.95
N PRO A 101 15.07 -1.04 7.80
CA PRO A 101 13.69 -1.52 7.71
C PRO A 101 12.64 -0.66 8.45
N ALA A 102 12.99 0.50 9.01
CA ALA A 102 12.12 1.26 9.89
C ALA A 102 10.74 1.62 9.29
N PRO A 103 10.62 2.11 8.04
CA PRO A 103 9.30 2.36 7.45
C PRO A 103 8.44 1.09 7.32
N MET A 104 9.06 -0.07 7.04
CA MET A 104 8.35 -1.34 6.96
C MET A 104 7.85 -1.82 8.33
N GLN A 105 8.66 -1.62 9.39
CA GLN A 105 8.27 -1.92 10.77
C GLN A 105 7.06 -1.09 11.20
N ASP A 106 6.93 0.14 10.71
CA ASP A 106 5.78 1.01 10.96
C ASP A 106 4.51 0.45 10.31
N ILE A 107 4.60 -0.01 9.05
CA ILE A 107 3.47 -0.66 8.37
C ILE A 107 3.04 -1.93 9.10
N LYS A 108 3.99 -2.77 9.52
CA LYS A 108 3.68 -3.96 10.33
C LYS A 108 3.02 -3.60 11.66
N ALA A 109 3.46 -2.52 12.32
CA ALA A 109 2.84 -2.01 13.54
C ALA A 109 1.40 -1.50 13.29
N ALA A 110 1.14 -0.83 12.17
CA ALA A 110 -0.20 -0.41 11.78
C ALA A 110 -1.13 -1.61 11.54
N ILE A 111 -0.65 -2.68 10.90
CA ILE A 111 -1.42 -3.93 10.74
C ILE A 111 -1.76 -4.54 12.11
N ARG A 112 -0.79 -4.62 13.03
CA ARG A 112 -1.01 -5.11 14.40
C ARG A 112 -2.02 -4.26 15.16
N PHE A 113 -1.96 -2.93 15.03
CA PHE A 113 -2.93 -2.01 15.62
C PHE A 113 -4.36 -2.25 15.12
N VAL A 114 -4.53 -2.45 13.81
CA VAL A 114 -5.84 -2.79 13.20
C VAL A 114 -6.42 -4.04 13.84
N ARG A 115 -5.64 -5.11 13.97
CA ARG A 115 -6.10 -6.37 14.58
C ARG A 115 -6.43 -6.22 16.06
N ALA A 116 -5.58 -5.52 16.83
CA ALA A 116 -5.78 -5.29 18.25
C ALA A 116 -7.03 -4.45 18.58
N ASN A 117 -7.44 -3.59 17.66
CA ASN A 117 -8.53 -2.64 17.87
C ASN A 117 -9.77 -2.93 16.98
N ALA A 118 -9.88 -4.15 16.46
CA ALA A 118 -10.92 -4.55 15.51
C ALA A 118 -12.34 -4.23 16.04
N ILE A 119 -12.68 -4.66 17.24
CA ILE A 119 -14.01 -4.43 17.86
C ILE A 119 -14.30 -2.94 18.00
N LYS A 120 -13.33 -2.16 18.49
CA LYS A 120 -13.47 -0.72 18.71
C LYS A 120 -13.82 0.06 17.45
N TYR A 121 -13.28 -0.36 16.31
CA TYR A 121 -13.45 0.32 15.03
C TYR A 121 -14.35 -0.42 14.04
N GLN A 122 -15.10 -1.41 14.50
CA GLN A 122 -16.03 -2.20 13.68
C GLN A 122 -15.33 -2.89 12.48
N LEU A 123 -14.15 -3.44 12.70
CA LEU A 123 -13.35 -4.12 11.69
C LEU A 123 -13.50 -5.63 11.78
N ASP A 124 -13.61 -6.29 10.63
CA ASP A 124 -13.56 -7.76 10.50
C ASP A 124 -12.15 -8.14 10.03
N THR A 125 -11.28 -8.46 10.98
CA THR A 125 -9.89 -8.83 10.71
C THR A 125 -9.70 -10.33 10.45
N THR A 126 -10.76 -11.09 10.19
CA THR A 126 -10.65 -12.40 9.55
C THR A 126 -10.13 -12.29 8.13
N PHE A 127 -10.21 -11.07 7.55
CA PHE A 127 -9.56 -10.69 6.32
C PHE A 127 -8.91 -9.30 6.45
N VAL A 128 -7.62 -9.20 6.17
CA VAL A 128 -6.87 -7.96 6.06
C VAL A 128 -6.13 -7.94 4.72
N GLY A 129 -6.68 -7.21 3.76
CA GLY A 129 -6.00 -6.90 2.50
C GLY A 129 -5.03 -5.74 2.65
N ILE A 130 -4.06 -5.64 1.73
CA ILE A 130 -3.15 -4.50 1.65
C ILE A 130 -2.95 -4.08 0.21
N THR A 131 -2.89 -2.79 -0.04
CA THR A 131 -2.56 -2.23 -1.36
C THR A 131 -1.69 -1.00 -1.19
N GLY A 132 -1.02 -0.61 -2.25
CA GLY A 132 -0.26 0.63 -2.27
C GLY A 132 0.29 0.96 -3.64
N SER A 133 0.70 2.23 -3.81
CA SER A 133 1.20 2.79 -5.06
C SER A 133 2.69 3.06 -4.96
N SER A 134 3.49 2.73 -5.98
CA SER A 134 4.92 3.09 -6.03
C SER A 134 5.69 2.57 -4.81
N SER A 135 6.31 3.42 -4.01
CA SER A 135 6.93 3.02 -2.73
C SER A 135 5.93 2.36 -1.76
N GLY A 136 4.65 2.74 -1.81
CA GLY A 136 3.57 2.05 -1.08
C GLY A 136 3.31 0.65 -1.63
N GLY A 137 3.41 0.45 -2.95
CA GLY A 137 3.36 -0.86 -3.61
C GLY A 137 4.49 -1.78 -3.15
N ASN A 138 5.73 -1.26 -3.11
CA ASN A 138 6.85 -1.99 -2.51
C ASN A 138 6.54 -2.43 -1.08
N MET A 139 6.05 -1.53 -0.22
CA MET A 139 5.74 -1.86 1.18
C MET A 139 4.56 -2.82 1.32
N ALA A 140 3.56 -2.74 0.43
CA ALA A 140 2.46 -3.71 0.37
C ALA A 140 2.97 -5.10 -0.04
N ALA A 141 3.81 -5.18 -1.08
CA ALA A 141 4.44 -6.42 -1.49
C ALA A 141 5.35 -7.00 -0.40
N MET A 142 6.17 -6.15 0.26
CA MET A 142 6.98 -6.55 1.42
C MET A 142 6.12 -7.10 2.58
N ALA A 143 4.96 -6.50 2.88
CA ALA A 143 4.07 -7.00 3.92
C ALA A 143 3.54 -8.40 3.58
N GLY A 144 3.24 -8.66 2.32
CA GLY A 144 2.81 -9.97 1.82
C GLY A 144 3.90 -11.02 1.92
N THR A 145 5.06 -10.76 1.31
CA THR A 145 6.15 -11.75 1.18
C THR A 145 6.93 -11.95 2.48
N SER A 146 6.96 -10.97 3.39
CA SER A 146 7.64 -11.09 4.69
C SER A 146 6.70 -11.38 5.87
N ARG A 147 5.50 -11.94 5.62
CA ARG A 147 4.46 -12.14 6.64
C ARG A 147 4.90 -12.96 7.85
N ASN A 148 5.77 -13.94 7.65
CA ASN A 148 6.28 -14.83 8.70
C ASN A 148 7.73 -14.52 9.11
N VAL A 149 8.32 -13.46 8.54
CA VAL A 149 9.73 -13.12 8.74
C VAL A 149 9.87 -12.09 9.85
N LYS A 150 10.51 -12.50 10.97
CA LYS A 150 10.87 -11.57 12.04
C LYS A 150 12.21 -10.92 11.76
N LYS A 151 13.26 -11.74 11.58
CA LYS A 151 14.62 -11.31 11.22
C LYS A 151 15.07 -12.09 10.01
N TYR A 152 15.86 -11.45 9.16
CA TYR A 152 16.42 -12.09 7.99
C TYR A 152 17.90 -11.73 7.86
N THR A 153 18.72 -12.72 7.52
CA THR A 153 20.17 -12.55 7.32
C THR A 153 20.50 -12.85 5.87
N LEU A 154 21.20 -11.93 5.23
CA LEU A 154 21.75 -12.10 3.89
C LEU A 154 23.23 -11.70 3.93
N GLY A 155 24.12 -12.64 3.59
CA GLY A 155 25.55 -12.41 3.75
C GLY A 155 25.91 -12.04 5.19
N ASN A 156 26.50 -10.88 5.37
CA ASN A 156 26.89 -10.36 6.69
C ASN A 156 25.87 -9.40 7.32
N THR A 157 24.75 -9.14 6.63
CA THR A 157 23.74 -8.18 7.07
C THR A 157 22.51 -8.90 7.63
N THR A 158 22.19 -8.62 8.90
CA THR A 158 20.95 -9.08 9.55
C THR A 158 20.03 -7.89 9.78
N MET A 159 18.75 -8.01 9.41
CA MET A 159 17.74 -7.01 9.68
C MET A 159 16.53 -7.59 10.42
N ASP A 160 16.01 -6.83 11.36
CA ASP A 160 14.73 -7.08 12.00
C ASP A 160 13.63 -6.49 11.12
N ILE A 161 12.93 -7.34 10.37
CA ILE A 161 11.88 -6.93 9.43
C ILE A 161 10.55 -6.68 10.16
N GLU A 162 10.28 -7.41 11.24
CA GLU A 162 9.02 -7.30 12.00
C GLU A 162 8.99 -6.05 12.87
N GLY A 163 10.08 -5.80 13.59
CA GLY A 163 10.17 -4.71 14.57
C GLY A 163 9.25 -4.87 15.77
N ASN A 164 9.43 -3.96 16.71
CA ASN A 164 8.67 -3.91 17.97
C ASN A 164 7.97 -2.57 18.19
N VAL A 165 7.63 -1.84 17.10
CA VAL A 165 6.95 -0.55 17.18
C VAL A 165 5.55 -0.74 17.77
N GLY A 166 5.22 0.08 18.78
CA GLY A 166 3.92 0.12 19.43
C GLY A 166 3.64 -1.03 20.42
N PRO A 167 2.50 -0.95 21.14
CA PRO A 167 2.17 -1.88 22.20
C PRO A 167 1.60 -3.22 21.72
N ASN A 168 1.22 -3.33 20.43
CA ASN A 168 0.41 -4.45 19.92
C ASN A 168 1.26 -5.60 19.36
N THR A 169 2.48 -5.82 19.85
CA THR A 169 3.46 -6.76 19.31
C THR A 169 3.04 -8.24 19.39
N ALA A 170 2.06 -8.57 20.23
CA ALA A 170 1.49 -9.91 20.33
C ALA A 170 0.51 -10.25 19.18
N ASN A 171 0.04 -9.24 18.43
CA ASN A 171 -0.86 -9.45 17.30
C ASN A 171 -0.07 -9.75 16.02
N SER A 172 -0.69 -10.48 15.10
CA SER A 172 -0.11 -10.78 13.78
C SER A 172 -0.01 -9.53 12.91
N SER A 173 1.11 -9.35 12.21
CA SER A 173 1.30 -8.38 11.13
C SER A 173 1.05 -8.97 9.73
N SER A 174 0.54 -10.21 9.64
CA SER A 174 0.26 -10.87 8.37
C SER A 174 -0.93 -10.25 7.65
N VAL A 175 -0.90 -10.30 6.32
CA VAL A 175 -2.00 -9.90 5.43
C VAL A 175 -2.50 -11.10 4.63
N ASP A 176 -3.74 -11.02 4.12
CA ASP A 176 -4.44 -12.14 3.49
C ASP A 176 -4.52 -12.02 1.96
N ALA A 177 -4.28 -10.83 1.41
CA ALA A 177 -4.20 -10.53 -0.01
C ALA A 177 -3.43 -9.24 -0.27
N VAL A 178 -2.71 -9.15 -1.39
CA VAL A 178 -1.88 -8.00 -1.75
C VAL A 178 -2.26 -7.49 -3.14
N VAL A 179 -2.41 -6.17 -3.28
CA VAL A 179 -2.45 -5.50 -4.58
C VAL A 179 -1.30 -4.50 -4.66
N ASP A 180 -0.38 -4.75 -5.59
CA ASP A 180 0.78 -3.89 -5.86
C ASP A 180 0.53 -3.05 -7.12
N TRP A 181 0.56 -1.74 -6.97
CA TRP A 181 0.49 -0.79 -8.06
C TRP A 181 1.89 -0.22 -8.31
N PHE A 182 2.54 -0.74 -9.39
CA PHE A 182 3.84 -0.26 -9.90
C PHE A 182 4.92 -0.05 -8.82
N GLY A 183 4.99 -0.94 -7.83
CA GLY A 183 6.02 -0.92 -6.80
C GLY A 183 7.38 -1.40 -7.31
N PRO A 184 8.51 -0.82 -6.87
CA PRO A 184 9.83 -1.42 -7.08
C PRO A 184 9.96 -2.68 -6.22
N THR A 185 10.41 -3.78 -6.81
CA THR A 185 10.39 -5.11 -6.19
C THR A 185 11.76 -5.78 -6.10
N ASN A 186 12.71 -5.32 -6.90
CA ASN A 186 14.12 -5.68 -6.81
C ASN A 186 14.99 -4.44 -7.08
N MET A 187 15.45 -3.81 -6.00
CA MET A 187 16.14 -2.52 -6.10
C MET A 187 17.46 -2.60 -6.87
N LEU A 188 18.16 -3.74 -6.84
CA LEU A 188 19.42 -3.90 -7.58
C LEU A 188 19.24 -3.86 -9.11
N LEU A 189 18.05 -4.20 -9.59
CA LEU A 189 17.74 -4.29 -11.01
C LEU A 189 17.03 -3.04 -11.56
N MET A 190 16.80 -2.00 -10.76
CA MET A 190 16.08 -0.81 -11.19
C MET A 190 16.69 -0.17 -12.43
N ASP A 191 17.99 0.13 -12.42
CA ASP A 191 18.67 0.77 -13.56
C ASP A 191 18.87 -0.19 -14.74
N SER A 192 19.12 -1.48 -14.48
CA SER A 192 19.32 -2.48 -15.52
C SER A 192 18.03 -2.84 -16.29
N CYS A 193 16.85 -2.62 -15.70
CA CYS A 193 15.58 -2.72 -16.41
C CYS A 193 15.46 -1.68 -17.54
N GLY A 194 16.09 -0.51 -17.40
CA GLY A 194 15.99 0.59 -18.37
C GLY A 194 14.59 1.22 -18.41
N GLY A 195 14.40 2.14 -19.36
CA GLY A 195 13.09 2.74 -19.64
C GLY A 195 12.65 3.88 -18.71
N THR A 196 13.45 4.24 -17.69
CA THR A 196 13.15 5.33 -16.76
C THR A 196 13.94 6.61 -17.06
N ASP A 197 13.45 7.72 -16.50
CA ASP A 197 14.12 9.03 -16.58
C ASP A 197 15.09 9.27 -15.41
N PHE A 198 15.25 8.28 -14.53
CA PHE A 198 16.02 8.39 -13.30
C PHE A 198 17.19 7.40 -13.26
N ILE A 199 18.28 7.79 -12.62
CA ILE A 199 19.38 6.91 -12.24
C ILE A 199 19.19 6.52 -10.79
N HIS A 200 18.71 5.29 -10.54
CA HIS A 200 18.36 4.83 -9.20
C HIS A 200 19.60 4.54 -8.34
N ASN A 201 20.75 4.29 -8.94
CA ASN A 201 22.02 4.13 -8.23
C ASN A 201 22.63 5.47 -7.76
N ASP A 202 22.11 6.62 -8.19
CA ASP A 202 22.56 7.91 -7.68
C ASP A 202 22.40 7.95 -6.16
N ALA A 203 23.41 8.48 -5.45
CA ALA A 203 23.41 8.55 -3.99
C ALA A 203 22.23 9.35 -3.40
N LYS A 204 21.68 10.27 -4.17
CA LYS A 204 20.51 11.10 -3.81
C LYS A 204 19.19 10.53 -4.32
N SER A 205 19.22 9.40 -5.03
CA SER A 205 17.98 8.75 -5.47
C SER A 205 17.13 8.34 -4.29
N PRO A 206 15.80 8.28 -4.44
CA PRO A 206 14.91 7.80 -3.37
C PRO A 206 15.26 6.40 -2.87
N ALA A 207 15.64 5.48 -3.77
CA ALA A 207 16.04 4.12 -3.41
C ALA A 207 17.33 4.13 -2.57
N SER A 208 18.36 4.88 -3.00
CA SER A 208 19.61 5.04 -2.24
C SER A 208 19.38 5.69 -0.87
N LEU A 209 18.52 6.70 -0.80
CA LEU A 209 18.14 7.33 0.47
C LEU A 209 17.40 6.35 1.39
N TYR A 210 16.54 5.49 0.84
CA TYR A 210 15.77 4.50 1.60
C TYR A 210 16.65 3.45 2.28
N ILE A 211 17.67 2.94 1.58
CA ILE A 211 18.59 1.93 2.11
C ILE A 211 19.83 2.52 2.81
N GLY A 212 20.09 3.83 2.63
CA GLY A 212 21.18 4.55 3.29
C GLY A 212 22.49 4.60 2.51
N GLY A 213 22.44 4.53 1.17
CA GLY A 213 23.59 4.70 0.26
C GLY A 213 23.32 4.17 -1.14
N PRO A 214 24.23 4.38 -2.12
CA PRO A 214 24.07 3.91 -3.49
C PRO A 214 23.75 2.41 -3.54
N ILE A 215 22.73 2.04 -4.34
CA ILE A 215 22.20 0.67 -4.36
C ILE A 215 23.26 -0.37 -4.70
N GLN A 216 24.12 -0.12 -5.69
CA GLN A 216 25.14 -1.09 -6.11
C GLN A 216 26.28 -1.27 -5.12
N GLU A 217 26.46 -0.33 -4.18
CA GLU A 217 27.42 -0.39 -3.07
C GLU A 217 26.82 -1.04 -1.82
N ASN A 218 25.48 -1.16 -1.73
CA ASN A 218 24.75 -1.66 -0.59
C ASN A 218 23.87 -2.88 -0.94
N LYS A 219 24.42 -3.84 -1.68
CA LYS A 219 23.67 -4.95 -2.32
C LYS A 219 22.83 -5.76 -1.33
N GLU A 220 23.41 -6.15 -0.18
CA GLU A 220 22.70 -6.92 0.84
C GLU A 220 21.48 -6.16 1.37
N LYS A 221 21.64 -4.86 1.68
CA LYS A 221 20.54 -4.00 2.14
C LYS A 221 19.47 -3.83 1.07
N CYS A 222 19.86 -3.70 -0.20
CA CYS A 222 18.92 -3.62 -1.32
C CYS A 222 18.07 -4.88 -1.45
N LEU A 223 18.72 -6.03 -1.38
CA LEU A 223 18.01 -7.31 -1.42
C LEU A 223 17.08 -7.45 -0.21
N LEU A 224 17.53 -7.09 1.00
CA LEU A 224 16.69 -7.10 2.20
C LEU A 224 15.51 -6.12 2.13
N ALA A 225 15.60 -5.04 1.34
CA ALA A 225 14.51 -4.10 1.07
C ALA A 225 13.63 -4.48 -0.13
N SER A 226 13.90 -5.63 -0.76
CA SER A 226 13.22 -6.10 -1.96
C SER A 226 12.25 -7.25 -1.63
N PRO A 227 10.95 -7.14 -1.92
CA PRO A 227 9.97 -8.19 -1.61
C PRO A 227 10.30 -9.53 -2.27
N THR A 228 10.96 -9.52 -3.42
CA THR A 228 11.39 -10.75 -4.11
C THR A 228 12.32 -11.65 -3.29
N THR A 229 13.01 -11.10 -2.29
CA THR A 229 13.92 -11.84 -1.40
C THR A 229 13.17 -12.79 -0.46
N TYR A 230 11.91 -12.51 -0.16
CA TYR A 230 11.14 -13.22 0.87
C TYR A 230 10.05 -14.12 0.29
N VAL A 231 9.87 -14.13 -1.03
CA VAL A 231 8.82 -14.91 -1.68
C VAL A 231 8.92 -16.40 -1.30
N ASP A 232 7.84 -16.95 -0.73
CA ASP A 232 7.72 -18.35 -0.39
C ASP A 232 6.31 -18.91 -0.69
N PRO A 233 6.13 -20.26 -0.76
CA PRO A 233 4.83 -20.85 -1.09
C PRO A 233 3.69 -20.54 -0.14
N SER A 234 3.96 -20.00 1.06
CA SER A 234 2.93 -19.64 2.06
C SER A 234 2.42 -18.22 1.91
N ASP A 235 2.97 -17.45 0.97
CA ASP A 235 2.56 -16.06 0.73
C ASP A 235 1.10 -15.95 0.33
N PRO A 236 0.43 -14.84 0.67
CA PRO A 236 -0.94 -14.59 0.25
C PRO A 236 -1.05 -14.40 -1.27
N PRO A 237 -2.25 -14.49 -1.86
CA PRO A 237 -2.44 -14.17 -3.27
C PRO A 237 -2.11 -12.72 -3.60
N PHE A 238 -1.56 -12.50 -4.81
CA PHE A 238 -1.13 -11.20 -5.33
C PHE A 238 -1.88 -10.80 -6.60
N LEU A 239 -2.18 -9.51 -6.71
CA LEU A 239 -2.58 -8.86 -7.95
C LEU A 239 -1.65 -7.66 -8.19
N ILE A 240 -1.05 -7.58 -9.38
CA ILE A 240 -0.01 -6.62 -9.71
C ILE A 240 -0.42 -5.83 -10.94
N PHE A 241 -0.31 -4.51 -10.89
CA PHE A 241 -0.57 -3.62 -12.02
C PHE A 241 0.65 -2.72 -12.29
N HIS A 242 0.99 -2.55 -13.58
CA HIS A 242 2.05 -1.62 -13.99
C HIS A 242 1.74 -1.01 -15.36
N GLY A 243 1.99 0.28 -15.51
CA GLY A 243 1.83 0.95 -16.80
C GLY A 243 3.02 0.66 -17.74
N ASP A 244 2.74 0.39 -19.03
CA ASP A 244 3.80 0.13 -20.02
C ASP A 244 4.60 1.39 -20.42
N LYS A 245 4.13 2.57 -20.00
CA LYS A 245 4.80 3.88 -20.19
C LYS A 245 5.27 4.50 -18.88
N ASP A 246 5.44 3.69 -17.84
CA ASP A 246 6.00 4.17 -16.58
C ASP A 246 7.48 4.55 -16.76
N ARG A 247 7.78 5.84 -16.53
CA ARG A 247 9.11 6.41 -16.65
C ARG A 247 9.80 6.62 -15.30
N VAL A 248 9.14 6.24 -14.21
CA VAL A 248 9.62 6.40 -12.83
C VAL A 248 10.12 5.07 -12.27
N VAL A 249 9.27 4.04 -12.31
CA VAL A 249 9.61 2.67 -11.94
C VAL A 249 9.48 1.81 -13.19
N PRO A 250 10.53 1.11 -13.63
CA PRO A 250 10.43 0.30 -14.85
C PRO A 250 9.50 -0.90 -14.64
N HIS A 251 8.60 -1.17 -15.58
CA HIS A 251 7.59 -2.24 -15.44
C HIS A 251 8.17 -3.63 -15.25
N CYS A 252 9.43 -3.85 -15.63
CA CYS A 252 10.12 -5.11 -15.38
C CYS A 252 10.18 -5.44 -13.88
N GLN A 253 10.09 -4.45 -12.98
CA GLN A 253 10.02 -4.69 -11.54
C GLN A 253 8.81 -5.54 -11.16
N SER A 254 7.65 -5.25 -11.73
CA SER A 254 6.44 -6.07 -11.54
C SER A 254 6.56 -7.45 -12.18
N GLU A 255 7.21 -7.57 -13.33
CA GLU A 255 7.48 -8.86 -13.97
C GLU A 255 8.40 -9.74 -13.10
N ILE A 256 9.43 -9.14 -12.50
CA ILE A 256 10.36 -9.85 -11.61
C ILE A 256 9.61 -10.42 -10.40
N LEU A 257 8.76 -9.62 -9.74
CA LEU A 257 7.95 -10.10 -8.62
C LEU A 257 6.97 -11.19 -9.05
N TYR A 258 6.23 -10.96 -10.15
CA TYR A 258 5.29 -11.93 -10.68
C TYR A 258 5.96 -13.28 -10.97
N ASN A 259 7.12 -13.27 -11.64
CA ASN A 259 7.87 -14.48 -11.95
C ASN A 259 8.34 -15.21 -10.68
N ALA A 260 8.81 -14.50 -9.66
CA ALA A 260 9.18 -15.08 -8.38
C ALA A 260 7.97 -15.75 -7.68
N LEU A 261 6.82 -15.08 -7.65
CA LEU A 261 5.58 -15.61 -7.09
C LEU A 261 5.11 -16.88 -7.85
N GLN A 262 5.19 -16.87 -9.19
CA GLN A 262 4.83 -18.03 -10.01
C GLN A 262 5.77 -19.23 -9.75
N GLN A 263 7.07 -18.99 -9.64
CA GLN A 263 8.05 -20.03 -9.30
C GLN A 263 7.78 -20.63 -7.92
N ALA A 264 7.37 -19.81 -6.95
CA ALA A 264 6.96 -20.26 -5.62
C ALA A 264 5.53 -20.85 -5.58
N LYS A 265 4.81 -20.87 -6.70
CA LYS A 265 3.41 -21.34 -6.82
C LYS A 265 2.43 -20.52 -5.97
N VAL A 266 2.76 -19.25 -5.71
CA VAL A 266 1.83 -18.31 -5.07
C VAL A 266 0.78 -17.89 -6.10
N PRO A 267 -0.53 -17.95 -5.77
CA PRO A 267 -1.58 -17.45 -6.66
C PRO A 267 -1.35 -15.97 -6.98
N SER A 268 -1.05 -15.64 -8.23
CA SER A 268 -0.76 -14.26 -8.61
C SER A 268 -1.17 -13.96 -10.05
N HIS A 269 -1.54 -12.69 -10.27
CA HIS A 269 -1.85 -12.14 -11.59
C HIS A 269 -1.09 -10.84 -11.79
N PHE A 270 -0.61 -10.60 -13.00
CA PHE A 270 0.05 -9.37 -13.42
C PHE A 270 -0.63 -8.80 -14.66
N PHE A 271 -0.91 -7.50 -14.62
CA PHE A 271 -1.50 -6.75 -15.72
C PHE A 271 -0.58 -5.59 -16.12
N LEU A 272 0.01 -5.69 -17.30
CA LEU A 272 0.71 -4.57 -17.94
C LEU A 272 -0.35 -3.70 -18.62
N VAL A 273 -0.51 -2.48 -18.10
CA VAL A 273 -1.58 -1.55 -18.51
C VAL A 273 -1.12 -0.76 -19.75
N PRO A 274 -1.78 -0.94 -20.90
CA PRO A 274 -1.40 -0.23 -22.13
C PRO A 274 -1.52 1.29 -21.97
N ASN A 275 -0.48 2.02 -22.36
CA ASN A 275 -0.34 3.48 -22.24
C ASN A 275 -0.43 4.01 -20.80
N GLY A 276 -0.45 3.14 -19.78
CA GLY A 276 -0.40 3.54 -18.40
C GLY A 276 0.96 4.11 -18.01
N GLN A 277 0.95 5.19 -17.22
CA GLN A 277 2.12 5.83 -16.67
C GLN A 277 2.26 5.49 -15.17
N HIS A 278 3.16 6.16 -14.47
CA HIS A 278 3.31 6.06 -13.02
C HIS A 278 2.11 6.69 -12.29
N GLY A 279 1.00 5.95 -12.21
CA GLY A 279 -0.29 6.41 -11.69
C GLY A 279 -1.29 6.78 -12.79
N PRO A 280 -1.12 7.90 -13.50
CA PRO A 280 -2.04 8.29 -14.57
C PRO A 280 -2.20 7.21 -15.64
N GLY A 281 -3.44 6.91 -16.02
CA GLY A 281 -3.75 5.85 -16.98
C GLY A 281 -3.60 4.42 -16.46
N THR A 282 -2.99 4.22 -15.29
CA THR A 282 -2.84 2.91 -14.64
C THR A 282 -3.90 2.69 -13.57
N GLN A 283 -4.11 3.66 -12.68
CA GLN A 283 -5.11 3.60 -11.61
C GLN A 283 -6.48 4.12 -12.08
N ILE A 284 -7.03 3.49 -13.10
CA ILE A 284 -8.32 3.83 -13.73
C ILE A 284 -9.20 2.59 -13.89
N GLU A 285 -10.49 2.77 -14.22
CA GLU A 285 -11.31 1.67 -14.70
C GLU A 285 -10.76 1.11 -16.04
N PRO A 286 -10.76 -0.23 -16.27
CA PRO A 286 -11.38 -1.24 -15.41
C PRO A 286 -10.47 -1.80 -14.29
N TYR A 287 -9.23 -1.32 -14.15
CA TYR A 287 -8.23 -1.91 -13.24
C TYR A 287 -8.58 -1.70 -11.77
N LEU A 288 -9.21 -0.57 -11.42
CA LEU A 288 -9.75 -0.34 -10.08
C LEU A 288 -10.83 -1.39 -9.72
N LYS A 289 -11.70 -1.70 -10.68
CA LYS A 289 -12.70 -2.78 -10.49
C LYS A 289 -12.03 -4.13 -10.30
N MET A 290 -10.99 -4.44 -11.05
CA MET A 290 -10.26 -5.71 -10.90
C MET A 290 -9.63 -5.84 -9.52
N MET A 291 -9.05 -4.76 -8.96
CA MET A 291 -8.57 -4.70 -7.58
C MET A 291 -9.70 -5.00 -6.59
N VAL A 292 -10.85 -4.37 -6.75
CA VAL A 292 -12.03 -4.58 -5.90
C VAL A 292 -12.50 -6.02 -5.97
N ASP A 293 -12.72 -6.56 -7.18
CA ASP A 293 -13.17 -7.93 -7.38
C ASP A 293 -12.20 -8.95 -6.77
N PHE A 294 -10.90 -8.71 -6.87
CA PHE A 294 -9.87 -9.53 -6.25
C PHE A 294 -10.03 -9.54 -4.72
N PHE A 295 -10.11 -8.40 -4.06
CA PHE A 295 -10.29 -8.35 -2.61
C PHE A 295 -11.63 -8.93 -2.16
N VAL A 296 -12.71 -8.73 -2.89
CA VAL A 296 -14.04 -9.34 -2.61
C VAL A 296 -13.92 -10.87 -2.65
N ASN A 297 -13.28 -11.43 -3.67
CA ASN A 297 -13.08 -12.86 -3.82
C ASN A 297 -12.25 -13.44 -2.69
N GLU A 298 -11.11 -12.81 -2.35
CA GLU A 298 -10.22 -13.30 -1.29
C GLU A 298 -10.85 -13.16 0.10
N SER A 299 -11.57 -12.08 0.39
CA SER A 299 -12.29 -11.92 1.66
C SER A 299 -13.41 -12.96 1.84
N THR A 300 -14.05 -13.37 0.75
CA THR A 300 -15.07 -14.42 0.76
C THR A 300 -14.46 -15.79 1.05
N LYS A 301 -13.28 -16.08 0.49
CA LYS A 301 -12.53 -17.34 0.75
C LYS A 301 -12.09 -17.43 2.21
N SER A 302 -11.59 -16.33 2.80
CA SER A 302 -11.16 -16.26 4.21
C SER A 302 -12.31 -16.59 5.15
N LYS A 303 -13.50 -16.04 4.92
CA LYS A 303 -14.70 -16.33 5.73
C LYS A 303 -15.16 -17.78 5.67
N LYS A 304 -14.89 -18.50 4.58
CA LYS A 304 -15.23 -19.93 4.46
C LYS A 304 -14.26 -20.83 5.24
N LYS A 305 -13.00 -20.40 5.44
CA LYS A 305 -12.00 -21.17 6.20
C LYS A 305 -12.20 -21.05 7.73
N THR A 306 -12.91 -20.04 8.18
CA THR A 306 -13.15 -19.78 9.62
C THR A 306 -14.49 -20.34 10.13
N LYS A 307 -15.31 -20.91 9.25
CA LYS A 307 -16.52 -21.67 9.56
C LYS A 307 -16.26 -23.16 9.54
#